data_5f3b52bdb9248d1897fca665fbcd98a0
#
_entry.id   5f3b52bdb9248d1897fca665fbcd98a0
#
_cell.length_a   1.000
_cell.length_b   1.000
_cell.length_c   1.000
_cell.angle_alpha   90.00
_cell.angle_beta   90.00
_cell.angle_gamma   90.00
#
_symmetry.space_group_name_H-M   'P 1'
#
loop_
_entity.id
_entity.type
_entity.pdbx_description
1 polymer ?
#
loop_
_entity_poly.entity_id
_entity_poly.type
_entity_poly.pdbx_seq_one_letter_code
_entity_poly.pdbx_strand_id
1 'polypeptide(L)'
;MPSKPSKVLIIVARRYNGNELWTTLGALVSRGHSFTIASMALEIVDEVTGQHNLIKTLVEATLEIEYDALMVISGNMEDTEAYWTMPHVQSLVGDFYTAKKPIAAICCSVPTVRLAAKGKKVSYFPLMRSKELLERAGALPQPVSITVDGNLVTAENQMGSQVWAEAFCDVLEGKDPNIHLVDFGFRPGKRERKPMPQLERLKAITKATGRTRVK
;
A
#
# COMPACT_ATOMS: atom_id res chain seq x y z
N MET A 1 22.65 -0.45 15.96
CA MET A 1 21.61 -0.64 17.01
C MET A 1 20.34 -1.01 16.28
N PRO A 2 19.49 -1.91 16.79
CA PRO A 2 18.18 -2.12 16.19
C PRO A 2 17.41 -0.80 16.17
N SER A 3 16.74 -0.51 15.06
CA SER A 3 15.89 0.68 14.95
C SER A 3 14.75 0.61 15.97
N LYS A 4 14.33 1.78 16.49
CA LYS A 4 13.17 1.82 17.39
C LYS A 4 11.92 1.33 16.63
N PRO A 5 11.11 0.44 17.24
CA PRO A 5 9.83 0.04 16.63
C PRO A 5 8.97 1.26 16.31
N SER A 6 8.46 1.32 15.08
CA SER A 6 7.56 2.37 14.62
C SER A 6 6.12 1.87 14.65
N LYS A 7 5.17 2.79 14.80
CA LYS A 7 3.74 2.54 14.73
C LYS A 7 3.16 3.09 13.44
N VAL A 8 2.63 2.23 12.60
CA VAL A 8 2.15 2.56 11.25
C VAL A 8 0.63 2.60 11.22
N LEU A 9 0.06 3.69 10.70
CA LEU A 9 -1.36 3.73 10.32
C LEU A 9 -1.49 3.18 8.90
N ILE A 10 -2.33 2.17 8.72
CA ILE A 10 -2.62 1.58 7.42
C ILE A 10 -4.07 1.90 7.05
N ILE A 11 -4.27 2.69 6.02
CA ILE A 11 -5.59 2.99 5.48
C ILE A 11 -5.90 1.98 4.37
N VAL A 12 -7.08 1.37 4.45
CA VAL A 12 -7.59 0.44 3.45
C VAL A 12 -8.92 0.90 2.89
N ALA A 13 -9.18 0.65 1.61
CA ALA A 13 -10.49 0.82 1.02
C ALA A 13 -11.51 -0.17 1.64
N ARG A 14 -12.82 0.08 1.51
CA ARG A 14 -13.85 -0.83 2.01
C ARG A 14 -13.67 -2.25 1.44
N ARG A 15 -13.48 -2.36 0.14
CA ARG A 15 -13.09 -3.59 -0.56
C ARG A 15 -11.60 -3.49 -0.87
N TYR A 16 -10.76 -4.03 0.00
CA TYR A 16 -9.32 -3.90 -0.06
C TYR A 16 -8.66 -5.09 -0.77
N ASN A 17 -7.46 -4.87 -1.32
CA ASN A 17 -6.65 -5.94 -1.90
C ASN A 17 -5.91 -6.70 -0.79
N GLY A 18 -6.37 -7.92 -0.50
CA GLY A 18 -5.78 -8.75 0.56
C GLY A 18 -4.31 -9.09 0.32
N ASN A 19 -3.88 -9.30 -0.94
CA ASN A 19 -2.47 -9.60 -1.23
C ASN A 19 -1.55 -8.44 -0.84
N GLU A 20 -1.98 -7.19 -1.12
CA GLU A 20 -1.22 -6.00 -0.72
C GLU A 20 -1.17 -5.87 0.80
N LEU A 21 -2.31 -6.01 1.48
CA LEU A 21 -2.39 -5.85 2.92
C LEU A 21 -1.58 -6.91 3.66
N TRP A 22 -1.85 -8.20 3.41
CA TRP A 22 -1.21 -9.29 4.16
C TRP A 22 0.31 -9.33 3.97
N THR A 23 0.80 -9.04 2.75
CA THR A 23 2.23 -8.92 2.48
C THR A 23 2.85 -7.76 3.29
N THR A 24 2.16 -6.63 3.35
CA THR A 24 2.59 -5.46 4.13
C THR A 24 2.67 -5.77 5.62
N LEU A 25 1.64 -6.40 6.18
CA LEU A 25 1.62 -6.78 7.60
C LEU A 25 2.77 -7.74 7.93
N GLY A 26 3.02 -8.72 7.05
CA GLY A 26 4.14 -9.65 7.19
C GLY A 26 5.50 -8.94 7.26
N ALA A 27 5.74 -7.96 6.39
CA ALA A 27 6.97 -7.17 6.40
C ALA A 27 7.11 -6.32 7.68
N LEU A 28 6.07 -5.61 8.09
CA LEU A 28 6.09 -4.80 9.31
C LEU A 28 6.36 -5.64 10.57
N VAL A 29 5.64 -6.75 10.73
CA VAL A 29 5.79 -7.65 11.89
C VAL A 29 7.18 -8.28 11.94
N SER A 30 7.71 -8.73 10.79
CA SER A 30 9.04 -9.33 10.73
C SER A 30 10.16 -8.36 11.14
N ARG A 31 9.92 -7.07 11.00
CA ARG A 31 10.84 -5.98 11.39
C ARG A 31 10.52 -5.38 12.78
N GLY A 32 9.52 -5.92 13.49
CA GLY A 32 9.14 -5.48 14.85
C GLY A 32 8.35 -4.18 14.90
N HIS A 33 7.80 -3.72 13.76
CA HIS A 33 6.90 -2.56 13.73
C HIS A 33 5.47 -2.96 14.12
N SER A 34 4.74 -2.05 14.74
CA SER A 34 3.32 -2.20 15.03
C SER A 34 2.47 -1.42 14.05
N PHE A 35 1.20 -1.79 13.93
CA PHE A 35 0.28 -1.13 13.00
C PHE A 35 -1.14 -1.04 13.56
N THR A 36 -1.91 -0.13 12.99
CA THR A 36 -3.37 -0.06 13.12
C THR A 36 -3.95 0.00 11.72
N ILE A 37 -4.92 -0.87 11.43
CA ILE A 37 -5.67 -0.85 10.18
C ILE A 37 -6.94 -0.03 10.40
N ALA A 38 -7.21 0.91 9.52
CA ALA A 38 -8.38 1.76 9.57
C ALA A 38 -8.98 1.98 8.18
N SER A 39 -10.28 2.27 8.13
CA SER A 39 -11.01 2.61 6.92
C SER A 39 -12.03 3.71 7.20
N MET A 40 -12.57 4.31 6.16
CA MET A 40 -13.78 5.14 6.30
C MET A 40 -15.02 4.30 6.54
N ALA A 41 -14.98 3.00 6.25
CA ALA A 41 -16.03 2.04 6.55
C ALA A 41 -15.70 1.25 7.82
N LEU A 42 -16.69 0.97 8.64
CA LEU A 42 -16.56 0.11 9.83
C LEU A 42 -16.32 -1.36 9.47
N GLU A 43 -16.90 -1.80 8.36
CA GLU A 43 -16.73 -3.14 7.80
C GLU A 43 -15.94 -3.07 6.50
N ILE A 44 -14.92 -3.90 6.40
CA ILE A 44 -14.09 -4.05 5.21
C ILE A 44 -14.16 -5.47 4.67
N VAL A 45 -13.95 -5.63 3.37
CA VAL A 45 -14.01 -6.91 2.66
C VAL A 45 -12.71 -7.12 1.90
N ASP A 46 -12.08 -8.26 2.11
CA ASP A 46 -10.94 -8.70 1.30
C ASP A 46 -11.43 -9.15 -0.09
N GLU A 47 -11.06 -8.44 -1.14
CA GLU A 47 -11.47 -8.77 -2.51
C GLU A 47 -10.94 -10.12 -3.01
N VAL A 48 -9.84 -10.61 -2.43
CA VAL A 48 -9.22 -11.87 -2.84
C VAL A 48 -9.94 -13.07 -2.23
N THR A 49 -10.33 -12.97 -0.96
CA THR A 49 -10.91 -14.08 -0.19
C THR A 49 -12.40 -13.96 0.06
N GLY A 50 -12.95 -12.76 -0.09
CA GLY A 50 -14.33 -12.43 0.27
C GLY A 50 -14.56 -12.35 1.80
N GLN A 51 -13.49 -12.36 2.60
CA GLN A 51 -13.60 -12.30 4.06
C GLN A 51 -14.02 -10.90 4.52
N HIS A 52 -15.03 -10.85 5.39
CA HIS A 52 -15.48 -9.63 6.06
C HIS A 52 -14.79 -9.44 7.40
N ASN A 53 -14.38 -8.20 7.70
CA ASN A 53 -13.71 -7.84 8.95
C ASN A 53 -14.27 -6.52 9.47
N LEU A 54 -14.50 -6.46 10.79
CA LEU A 54 -14.78 -5.20 11.48
C LEU A 54 -13.46 -4.59 11.93
N ILE A 55 -13.28 -3.30 11.69
CA ILE A 55 -12.08 -2.56 12.04
C ILE A 55 -12.45 -1.21 12.64
N LYS A 56 -11.46 -0.49 13.19
CA LYS A 56 -11.64 0.90 13.60
C LYS A 56 -11.93 1.77 12.38
N THR A 57 -12.84 2.72 12.55
CA THR A 57 -12.97 3.80 11.57
C THR A 57 -11.71 4.66 11.58
N LEU A 58 -11.45 5.35 10.47
CA LEU A 58 -10.28 6.23 10.38
C LEU A 58 -10.34 7.33 11.45
N VAL A 59 -11.53 7.84 11.75
CA VAL A 59 -11.74 8.85 12.82
C VAL A 59 -11.33 8.28 14.17
N GLU A 60 -11.82 7.11 14.56
CA GLU A 60 -11.45 6.48 15.85
C GLU A 60 -9.95 6.20 15.95
N ALA A 61 -9.35 5.71 14.86
CA ALA A 61 -7.93 5.40 14.83
C ALA A 61 -7.04 6.64 15.04
N THR A 62 -7.45 7.80 14.52
CA THR A 62 -6.65 9.04 14.57
C THR A 62 -6.86 9.84 15.84
N LEU A 63 -7.95 9.65 16.58
CA LEU A 63 -8.20 10.35 17.85
C LEU A 63 -7.36 9.83 19.02
N GLU A 64 -7.00 8.55 19.00
CA GLU A 64 -6.45 7.89 20.19
C GLU A 64 -4.92 7.81 20.22
N ILE A 65 -4.24 7.90 19.06
CA ILE A 65 -2.85 7.47 18.95
C ILE A 65 -2.08 8.32 17.96
N GLU A 66 -0.87 8.66 18.31
CA GLU A 66 0.12 9.21 17.38
C GLU A 66 0.81 8.08 16.60
N TYR A 67 0.90 8.23 15.28
CA TYR A 67 1.57 7.29 14.37
C TYR A 67 2.85 7.88 13.81
N ASP A 68 3.85 7.02 13.59
CA ASP A 68 5.15 7.39 13.02
C ASP A 68 5.11 7.43 11.49
N ALA A 69 4.18 6.73 10.86
CA ALA A 69 4.09 6.60 9.41
C ALA A 69 2.68 6.25 8.91
N LEU A 70 2.44 6.49 7.62
CA LEU A 70 1.17 6.23 6.93
C LEU A 70 1.39 5.29 5.73
N MET A 71 0.54 4.28 5.60
CA MET A 71 0.43 3.46 4.39
C MET A 71 -1.00 3.47 3.85
N VAL A 72 -1.15 3.46 2.53
CA VAL A 72 -2.45 3.39 1.86
C VAL A 72 -2.47 2.18 0.93
N ILE A 73 -3.30 1.22 1.27
CA ILE A 73 -3.51 -0.01 0.50
C ILE A 73 -4.65 0.22 -0.50
N SER A 74 -4.50 -0.35 -1.68
CA SER A 74 -5.55 -0.29 -2.70
C SER A 74 -6.59 -1.39 -2.54
N GLY A 75 -7.53 -1.41 -3.44
CA GLY A 75 -8.57 -2.43 -3.52
C GLY A 75 -9.47 -2.12 -4.70
N ASN A 76 -10.75 -2.37 -4.54
CA ASN A 76 -11.73 -2.01 -5.56
C ASN A 76 -11.56 -0.55 -5.99
N MET A 77 -11.59 -0.33 -7.29
CA MET A 77 -11.27 0.98 -7.88
C MET A 77 -12.19 2.08 -7.36
N GLU A 78 -13.49 1.84 -7.33
CA GLU A 78 -14.48 2.82 -6.90
C GLU A 78 -14.27 3.25 -5.44
N ASP A 79 -14.06 2.29 -4.54
CA ASP A 79 -13.82 2.55 -3.12
C ASP A 79 -12.48 3.26 -2.90
N THR A 80 -11.45 2.90 -3.67
CA THR A 80 -10.13 3.52 -3.57
C THR A 80 -10.13 4.94 -4.12
N GLU A 81 -10.80 5.19 -5.25
CA GLU A 81 -10.89 6.52 -5.86
C GLU A 81 -11.61 7.52 -4.98
N ALA A 82 -12.57 7.08 -4.17
CA ALA A 82 -13.22 7.96 -3.20
C ALA A 82 -12.22 8.63 -2.25
N TYR A 83 -11.11 7.95 -1.92
CA TYR A 83 -10.05 8.49 -1.05
C TYR A 83 -9.18 9.55 -1.72
N TRP A 84 -9.13 9.59 -3.05
CA TRP A 84 -8.31 10.57 -3.77
C TRP A 84 -8.68 12.01 -3.46
N THR A 85 -9.95 12.28 -3.15
CA THR A 85 -10.46 13.63 -2.93
C THR A 85 -11.18 13.81 -1.59
N MET A 86 -11.33 12.74 -0.81
CA MET A 86 -12.05 12.80 0.46
C MET A 86 -11.35 13.75 1.45
N PRO A 87 -12.00 14.82 1.93
CA PRO A 87 -11.33 15.87 2.71
C PRO A 87 -10.60 15.34 3.94
N HIS A 88 -11.23 14.45 4.70
CA HIS A 88 -10.64 13.89 5.93
C HIS A 88 -9.36 13.09 5.63
N VAL A 89 -9.36 12.27 4.58
CA VAL A 89 -8.17 11.49 4.15
C VAL A 89 -7.07 12.43 3.66
N GLN A 90 -7.44 13.48 2.91
CA GLN A 90 -6.46 14.45 2.39
C GLN A 90 -5.86 15.31 3.51
N SER A 91 -6.64 15.69 4.52
CA SER A 91 -6.13 16.36 5.72
C SER A 91 -5.10 15.49 6.43
N LEU A 92 -5.44 14.23 6.65
CA LEU A 92 -4.54 13.27 7.30
C LEU A 92 -3.23 13.09 6.52
N VAL A 93 -3.28 12.91 5.21
CA VAL A 93 -2.06 12.86 4.36
C VAL A 93 -1.24 14.15 4.52
N GLY A 94 -1.90 15.31 4.57
CA GLY A 94 -1.28 16.61 4.80
C GLY A 94 -0.55 16.69 6.14
N ASP A 95 -1.11 16.13 7.20
CA ASP A 95 -0.51 16.10 8.54
C ASP A 95 0.78 15.27 8.54
N PHE A 96 0.76 14.06 7.96
CA PHE A 96 1.96 13.23 7.82
C PHE A 96 3.03 13.89 6.95
N TYR A 97 2.61 14.52 5.85
CA TYR A 97 3.52 15.23 4.96
C TYR A 97 4.20 16.41 5.68
N THR A 98 3.43 17.24 6.39
CA THR A 98 3.94 18.40 7.13
C THR A 98 4.88 17.98 8.24
N ALA A 99 4.56 16.88 8.94
CA ALA A 99 5.41 16.28 9.95
C ALA A 99 6.64 15.53 9.40
N LYS A 100 6.80 15.49 8.06
CA LYS A 100 7.87 14.76 7.36
C LYS A 100 7.94 13.27 7.70
N LYS A 101 6.82 12.69 8.13
CA LYS A 101 6.72 11.26 8.45
C LYS A 101 6.71 10.44 7.15
N PRO A 102 7.23 9.19 7.16
CA PRO A 102 7.16 8.29 6.02
C PRO A 102 5.72 8.02 5.55
N ILE A 103 5.53 8.05 4.24
CA ILE A 103 4.24 7.79 3.59
C ILE A 103 4.45 6.76 2.48
N ALA A 104 3.55 5.78 2.39
CA ALA A 104 3.55 4.82 1.30
C ALA A 104 2.17 4.63 0.68
N ALA A 105 2.12 4.36 -0.62
CA ALA A 105 0.90 4.02 -1.34
C ALA A 105 1.20 3.05 -2.49
N ILE A 106 0.24 2.20 -2.82
CA ILE A 106 0.41 1.18 -3.85
C ILE A 106 -0.77 1.16 -4.81
N CYS A 107 -0.49 0.87 -6.09
CA CYS A 107 -1.50 0.66 -7.12
C CYS A 107 -2.41 1.88 -7.31
N CYS A 108 -3.72 1.68 -7.38
CA CYS A 108 -4.70 2.76 -7.54
C CYS A 108 -4.85 3.67 -6.30
N SER A 109 -4.22 3.34 -5.16
CA SER A 109 -4.21 4.24 -3.99
C SER A 109 -3.17 5.37 -4.08
N VAL A 110 -2.22 5.32 -5.00
CA VAL A 110 -1.16 6.34 -5.10
C VAL A 110 -1.68 7.78 -5.24
N PRO A 111 -2.74 8.08 -6.01
CA PRO A 111 -3.30 9.43 -6.05
C PRO A 111 -3.86 9.94 -4.71
N THR A 112 -4.15 9.06 -3.76
CA THR A 112 -4.57 9.47 -2.42
C THR A 112 -3.49 10.30 -1.72
N VAL A 113 -2.22 9.97 -1.95
CA VAL A 113 -1.07 10.63 -1.30
C VAL A 113 -0.47 11.75 -2.17
N ARG A 114 -1.20 12.28 -3.16
CA ARG A 114 -0.71 13.29 -4.10
C ARG A 114 -0.15 14.56 -3.44
N LEU A 115 -0.65 14.95 -2.27
CA LEU A 115 -0.12 16.11 -1.54
C LEU A 115 1.34 15.89 -1.11
N ALA A 116 1.68 14.65 -0.72
CA ALA A 116 3.05 14.27 -0.36
C ALA A 116 3.94 14.03 -1.59
N ALA A 117 3.35 13.95 -2.78
CA ALA A 117 4.03 13.64 -4.04
C ALA A 117 4.53 14.89 -4.79
N LYS A 118 4.22 16.10 -4.32
CA LYS A 118 4.64 17.34 -5.00
C LYS A 118 6.17 17.42 -5.15
N GLY A 119 6.63 17.51 -6.39
CA GLY A 119 8.06 17.57 -6.75
C GLY A 119 8.78 16.22 -6.66
N LYS A 120 8.08 15.12 -6.33
CA LYS A 120 8.66 13.80 -6.14
C LYS A 120 8.32 12.85 -7.29
N LYS A 121 9.24 11.92 -7.53
CA LYS A 121 9.01 10.78 -8.42
C LYS A 121 8.05 9.80 -7.76
N VAL A 122 7.10 9.25 -8.55
CA VAL A 122 6.11 8.29 -8.06
C VAL A 122 5.83 7.21 -9.09
N SER A 123 5.78 5.96 -8.64
CA SER A 123 5.16 4.85 -9.38
C SER A 123 3.66 4.87 -9.13
N TYR A 124 2.86 4.46 -10.09
CA TYR A 124 1.40 4.50 -9.99
C TYR A 124 0.76 3.47 -10.92
N PHE A 125 -0.44 3.03 -10.62
CA PHE A 125 -1.21 2.18 -11.54
C PHE A 125 -1.59 2.98 -12.79
N PRO A 126 -1.32 2.48 -14.02
CA PRO A 126 -1.33 3.27 -15.26
C PRO A 126 -2.75 3.58 -15.77
N LEU A 127 -3.56 4.24 -14.96
CA LEU A 127 -4.81 4.87 -15.38
C LEU A 127 -4.56 6.30 -15.78
N MET A 128 -5.17 6.75 -16.87
CA MET A 128 -5.00 8.11 -17.37
C MET A 128 -5.37 9.16 -16.31
N ARG A 129 -6.51 9.01 -15.62
CA ARG A 129 -6.94 9.94 -14.58
C ARG A 129 -6.05 9.93 -13.33
N SER A 130 -5.42 8.79 -12.98
CA SER A 130 -4.41 8.74 -11.92
C SER A 130 -3.21 9.59 -12.28
N LYS A 131 -2.70 9.43 -13.49
CA LYS A 131 -1.57 10.19 -14.00
C LYS A 131 -1.87 11.69 -14.01
N GLU A 132 -2.99 12.09 -14.60
CA GLU A 132 -3.39 13.49 -14.66
C GLU A 132 -3.53 14.12 -13.26
N LEU A 133 -4.10 13.41 -12.30
CA LEU A 133 -4.26 13.92 -10.94
C LEU A 133 -2.91 14.10 -10.23
N LEU A 134 -1.97 13.18 -10.43
CA LEU A 134 -0.62 13.26 -9.91
C LEU A 134 0.16 14.41 -10.55
N GLU A 135 0.10 14.55 -11.87
CA GLU A 135 0.76 15.65 -12.62
C GLU A 135 0.20 17.03 -12.20
N ARG A 136 -1.12 17.15 -12.06
CA ARG A 136 -1.75 18.39 -11.56
C ARG A 136 -1.33 18.74 -10.13
N ALA A 137 -1.02 17.75 -9.31
CA ALA A 137 -0.48 17.96 -7.97
C ALA A 137 1.03 18.28 -7.97
N GLY A 138 1.68 18.27 -9.13
CA GLY A 138 3.11 18.53 -9.30
C GLY A 138 4.00 17.33 -9.00
N ALA A 139 3.47 16.12 -8.99
CA ALA A 139 4.26 14.89 -8.93
C ALA A 139 4.94 14.61 -10.28
N LEU A 140 5.94 13.73 -10.26
CA LEU A 140 6.70 13.29 -11.42
C LEU A 140 6.48 11.78 -11.65
N PRO A 141 5.35 11.39 -12.31
CA PRO A 141 5.03 9.98 -12.55
C PRO A 141 6.12 9.26 -13.34
N GLN A 142 6.51 8.07 -12.87
CA GLN A 142 7.54 7.23 -13.46
C GLN A 142 6.96 5.90 -13.94
N PRO A 143 7.35 5.39 -15.12
CA PRO A 143 6.91 4.10 -15.63
C PRO A 143 7.78 2.96 -15.06
N VAL A 144 7.90 2.89 -13.74
CA VAL A 144 8.68 1.89 -13.01
C VAL A 144 7.83 1.27 -11.90
N SER A 145 8.12 0.04 -11.54
CA SER A 145 7.30 -0.72 -10.60
C SER A 145 7.29 -0.14 -9.19
N ILE A 146 8.41 0.39 -8.72
CA ILE A 146 8.55 0.97 -7.38
C ILE A 146 9.40 2.23 -7.45
N THR A 147 9.01 3.24 -6.70
CA THR A 147 9.78 4.47 -6.52
C THR A 147 9.89 4.78 -5.03
N VAL A 148 11.11 5.08 -4.59
CA VAL A 148 11.38 5.72 -3.30
C VAL A 148 11.95 7.11 -3.59
N ASP A 149 11.32 8.13 -3.03
CA ASP A 149 11.77 9.53 -3.15
C ASP A 149 11.70 10.19 -1.77
N GLY A 150 12.82 10.14 -1.05
CA GLY A 150 12.92 10.54 0.34
C GLY A 150 12.04 9.68 1.24
N ASN A 151 11.05 10.29 1.88
CA ASN A 151 10.11 9.61 2.78
C ASN A 151 8.83 9.10 2.10
N LEU A 152 8.75 9.15 0.76
CA LEU A 152 7.61 8.66 0.00
C LEU A 152 7.97 7.38 -0.76
N VAL A 153 7.23 6.29 -0.53
CA VAL A 153 7.41 5.00 -1.20
C VAL A 153 6.16 4.62 -1.96
N THR A 154 6.26 4.50 -3.28
CA THR A 154 5.10 4.17 -4.12
C THR A 154 5.36 2.95 -4.99
N ALA A 155 4.31 2.17 -5.28
CA ALA A 155 4.39 1.03 -6.18
C ALA A 155 3.25 1.05 -7.22
N GLU A 156 3.54 0.52 -8.40
CA GLU A 156 2.62 0.48 -9.53
C GLU A 156 1.44 -0.47 -9.30
N ASN A 157 1.70 -1.64 -8.74
CA ASN A 157 0.69 -2.69 -8.60
C ASN A 157 1.05 -3.73 -7.52
N GLN A 158 0.12 -4.64 -7.24
CA GLN A 158 0.25 -5.69 -6.23
C GLN A 158 1.42 -6.66 -6.45
N MET A 159 1.96 -6.79 -7.66
CA MET A 159 3.10 -7.69 -7.93
C MET A 159 4.37 -7.22 -7.23
N GLY A 160 4.47 -5.93 -6.96
CA GLY A 160 5.57 -5.30 -6.22
C GLY A 160 5.37 -5.26 -4.70
N SER A 161 4.27 -5.75 -4.15
CA SER A 161 3.89 -5.56 -2.74
C SER A 161 4.98 -5.93 -1.74
N GLN A 162 5.69 -7.06 -1.96
CA GLN A 162 6.76 -7.50 -1.06
C GLN A 162 7.92 -6.51 -1.04
N VAL A 163 8.45 -6.16 -2.22
CA VAL A 163 9.60 -5.25 -2.34
C VAL A 163 9.22 -3.84 -1.88
N TRP A 164 8.00 -3.39 -2.17
CA TRP A 164 7.47 -2.12 -1.71
C TRP A 164 7.36 -2.04 -0.19
N ALA A 165 6.84 -3.08 0.46
CA ALA A 165 6.70 -3.14 1.91
C ALA A 165 8.07 -3.19 2.60
N GLU A 166 9.03 -3.94 2.06
CA GLU A 166 10.40 -4.00 2.56
C GLU A 166 11.12 -2.65 2.41
N ALA A 167 11.00 -2.00 1.24
CA ALA A 167 11.54 -0.67 1.00
C ALA A 167 10.96 0.37 1.96
N PHE A 168 9.66 0.27 2.28
CA PHE A 168 9.04 1.14 3.26
C PHE A 168 9.59 0.90 4.67
N CYS A 169 9.79 -0.36 5.07
CA CYS A 169 10.46 -0.68 6.34
C CYS A 169 11.89 -0.12 6.39
N ASP A 170 12.64 -0.16 5.29
CA ASP A 170 13.97 0.46 5.24
C ASP A 170 13.89 1.98 5.46
N VAL A 171 12.92 2.67 4.85
CA VAL A 171 12.68 4.11 5.09
C VAL A 171 12.31 4.38 6.54
N LEU A 172 11.43 3.55 7.15
CA LEU A 172 11.09 3.66 8.57
C LEU A 172 12.30 3.55 9.49
N GLU A 173 13.24 2.70 9.13
CA GLU A 173 14.45 2.43 9.89
C GLU A 173 15.60 3.40 9.57
N GLY A 174 15.37 4.39 8.69
CA GLY A 174 16.39 5.36 8.25
C GLY A 174 17.50 4.74 7.41
N LYS A 175 17.21 3.60 6.77
CA LYS A 175 18.11 2.90 5.85
C LYS A 175 17.87 3.37 4.42
N ASP A 176 18.89 3.22 3.57
CA ASP A 176 18.74 3.42 2.12
C ASP A 176 18.11 2.14 1.53
N PRO A 177 16.89 2.23 0.94
CA PRO A 177 16.23 1.05 0.41
C PRO A 177 16.98 0.49 -0.78
N ASN A 178 17.44 -0.75 -0.68
CA ASN A 178 18.07 -1.45 -1.79
C ASN A 178 16.99 -1.96 -2.77
N ILE A 179 16.46 -1.05 -3.59
CA ILE A 179 15.49 -1.40 -4.63
C ILE A 179 16.29 -1.91 -5.83
N HIS A 180 16.49 -3.21 -5.89
CA HIS A 180 16.83 -3.81 -7.17
C HIS A 180 15.61 -3.63 -8.08
N LEU A 181 15.80 -2.88 -9.19
CA LEU A 181 14.79 -2.61 -10.21
C LEU A 181 14.27 -3.94 -10.79
N VAL A 182 13.30 -4.53 -10.13
CA VAL A 182 12.54 -5.63 -10.68
C VAL A 182 11.39 -5.01 -11.43
N ASP A 183 11.44 -5.02 -12.75
CA ASP A 183 10.37 -4.54 -13.62
C ASP A 183 9.19 -5.54 -13.52
N PHE A 184 8.27 -5.30 -12.60
CA PHE A 184 6.99 -6.00 -12.51
C PHE A 184 5.92 -5.33 -13.39
N GLY A 185 6.33 -4.41 -14.28
CA GLY A 185 5.47 -3.52 -15.03
C GLY A 185 4.37 -4.23 -15.82
N PHE A 186 3.15 -3.79 -15.63
CA PHE A 186 2.06 -4.07 -16.54
C PHE A 186 2.31 -3.33 -17.86
N ARG A 187 2.79 -4.05 -18.89
CA ARG A 187 2.86 -3.52 -20.25
C ARG A 187 1.54 -3.84 -20.96
N PRO A 188 0.67 -2.85 -21.19
CA PRO A 188 -0.52 -3.08 -22.00
C PRO A 188 -0.08 -3.50 -23.42
N GLY A 189 -0.33 -4.76 -23.81
CA GLY A 189 -0.08 -5.23 -25.17
C GLY A 189 0.56 -6.60 -25.33
N LYS A 190 1.14 -7.22 -24.32
CA LYS A 190 1.63 -8.61 -24.41
C LYS A 190 0.98 -9.47 -23.32
N ARG A 191 -0.16 -10.09 -23.65
CA ARG A 191 -0.74 -11.16 -22.83
C ARG A 191 0.08 -12.46 -23.01
N GLU A 192 1.22 -12.56 -22.38
CA GLU A 192 1.79 -13.85 -22.02
C GLU A 192 1.37 -14.17 -20.59
N ARG A 193 0.33 -15.01 -20.47
CA ARG A 193 -0.05 -15.60 -19.18
C ARG A 193 1.03 -16.62 -18.80
N LYS A 194 2.08 -16.18 -18.11
CA LYS A 194 2.87 -17.11 -17.29
C LYS A 194 2.08 -17.40 -16.02
N PRO A 195 1.95 -18.67 -15.62
CA PRO A 195 1.25 -19.01 -14.39
C PRO A 195 1.93 -18.30 -13.21
N MET A 196 1.13 -17.63 -12.37
CA MET A 196 1.63 -16.88 -11.24
C MET A 196 2.31 -17.81 -10.23
N PRO A 197 3.56 -17.53 -9.82
CA PRO A 197 4.25 -18.34 -8.81
C PRO A 197 3.51 -18.44 -7.46
N GLN A 198 2.66 -17.47 -7.14
CA GLN A 198 1.84 -17.47 -5.92
C GLN A 198 0.80 -18.59 -5.86
N LEU A 199 0.22 -18.99 -6.99
CA LEU A 199 -0.75 -20.09 -7.02
C LEU A 199 -0.09 -21.43 -6.65
N GLU A 200 1.15 -21.63 -7.04
CA GLU A 200 1.96 -22.80 -6.65
C GLU A 200 2.37 -22.75 -5.18
N ARG A 201 2.70 -21.56 -4.64
CA ARG A 201 2.97 -21.38 -3.21
C ARG A 201 1.72 -21.62 -2.35
N LEU A 202 0.56 -21.13 -2.75
CA LEU A 202 -0.71 -21.40 -2.07
C LEU A 202 -1.07 -22.88 -2.13
N LYS A 203 -0.89 -23.54 -3.25
CA LYS A 203 -1.08 -25.00 -3.36
C LYS A 203 -0.11 -25.78 -2.48
N ALA A 204 1.15 -25.34 -2.37
CA ALA A 204 2.14 -25.97 -1.50
C ALA A 204 1.81 -25.78 -0.02
N ILE A 205 1.34 -24.61 0.40
CA ILE A 205 0.91 -24.29 1.76
C ILE A 205 -0.35 -25.11 2.12
N THR A 206 -1.34 -25.19 1.23
CA THR A 206 -2.55 -26.00 1.43
C THR A 206 -2.23 -27.48 1.54
N LYS A 207 -1.24 -27.97 0.78
CA LYS A 207 -0.78 -29.36 0.83
C LYS A 207 0.03 -29.67 2.11
N ALA A 208 0.80 -28.70 2.61
CA ALA A 208 1.60 -28.85 3.83
C ALA A 208 0.77 -28.73 5.12
N THR A 209 -0.36 -28.02 5.11
CA THR A 209 -1.20 -27.78 6.29
C THR A 209 -2.35 -28.77 6.45
N GLY A 210 -2.57 -29.73 5.52
CA GLY A 210 -3.54 -30.82 5.65
C GLY A 210 -5.00 -30.41 5.85
N ARG A 211 -5.38 -29.17 5.51
CA ARG A 211 -6.76 -28.70 5.63
C ARG A 211 -7.58 -29.12 4.42
N THR A 212 -8.26 -30.23 4.58
CA THR A 212 -9.33 -30.73 3.71
C THR A 212 -10.49 -29.74 3.67
N ARG A 213 -11.09 -29.58 2.50
CA ARG A 213 -12.33 -28.84 2.23
C ARG A 213 -13.42 -29.18 3.25
N VAL A 214 -14.01 -28.16 3.82
CA VAL A 214 -15.39 -28.25 4.33
C VAL A 214 -16.32 -27.99 3.14
N LYS A 215 -17.30 -28.88 2.97
CA LYS A 215 -18.32 -28.88 1.90
C LYS A 215 -19.20 -27.62 1.96
#